data_dc78c94162eb6f2cefa061d682c1323f
#
_entry.id   dc78c94162eb6f2cefa061d682c1323f
#
_cell.length_a   1.000
_cell.length_b   1.000
_cell.length_c   1.000
_cell.angle_alpha   90.00
_cell.angle_beta   90.00
_cell.angle_gamma   90.00
#
_symmetry.space_group_name_H-M   'P 1'
#
loop_
_entity.id
_entity.type
_entity.pdbx_description
1 polymer ?
#
loop_
_entity_poly.entity_id
_entity_poly.type
_entity_poly.pdbx_seq_one_letter_code
_entity_poly.pdbx_strand_id
1 'polypeptide(L)'
;VLKPGQTEQGESAAQATAYYSGADQGSDALLSAAFRRSGVLRVGEVEQLFSLAEALGKQPRPRGPRLAIVSNAAGPGILATDALVGGGGELAPLGADSLRELDALLPPYWSHGNPVDIVADADPERYARAVEIVLNDPDTDGVLVALAPQVRTDPTGTAGALAALKRPRNKPVLASFMGGDA
;
A
#
# COMPACT_ATOMS: atom_id res chain seq x y z
N VAL A 1 9.17 4.07 13.85
CA VAL A 1 9.20 4.16 15.32
C VAL A 1 7.83 3.82 15.89
N LEU A 2 7.78 2.99 16.91
CA LEU A 2 6.61 2.71 17.73
C LEU A 2 6.79 3.35 19.10
N LYS A 3 5.81 4.13 19.58
CA LYS A 3 5.81 4.72 20.91
C LYS A 3 4.58 4.23 21.69
N PRO A 4 4.73 3.58 22.86
CA PRO A 4 3.64 3.28 23.76
C PRO A 4 3.11 4.56 24.45
N GLY A 5 1.96 4.46 25.14
CA GLY A 5 1.40 5.57 25.90
C GLY A 5 0.65 6.57 25.03
N GLN A 6 -0.17 6.08 24.08
CA GLN A 6 -1.00 6.93 23.21
C GLN A 6 -2.39 7.22 23.79
N THR A 7 -2.77 6.53 24.86
CA THR A 7 -4.02 6.74 25.60
C THR A 7 -3.71 7.28 26.99
N GLU A 8 -4.66 7.93 27.65
CA GLU A 8 -4.50 8.47 29.02
C GLU A 8 -4.01 7.40 30.01
N GLN A 9 -4.57 6.20 29.94
CA GLN A 9 -4.15 5.07 30.78
C GLN A 9 -2.76 4.57 30.42
N GLY A 10 -2.45 4.51 29.12
CA GLY A 10 -1.13 4.12 28.62
C GLY A 10 -0.06 5.14 29.00
N GLU A 11 -0.37 6.44 28.96
CA GLU A 11 0.51 7.51 29.40
C GLU A 11 0.78 7.44 30.92
N SER A 12 -0.27 7.21 31.72
CA SER A 12 -0.13 7.02 33.16
C SER A 12 0.75 5.81 33.49
N ALA A 13 0.56 4.68 32.82
CA ALA A 13 1.39 3.50 32.98
C ALA A 13 2.85 3.75 32.58
N ALA A 14 3.07 4.50 31.46
CA ALA A 14 4.40 4.86 31.02
C ALA A 14 5.11 5.79 32.01
N GLN A 15 4.40 6.75 32.60
CA GLN A 15 4.93 7.63 33.65
C GLN A 15 5.32 6.84 34.92
N ALA A 16 4.52 5.86 35.34
CA ALA A 16 4.83 5.00 36.49
C ALA A 16 6.12 4.19 36.26
N THR A 17 6.47 3.85 35.03
CA THR A 17 7.69 3.10 34.70
C THR A 17 8.88 4.02 34.34
N ALA A 18 8.67 5.30 34.11
CA ALA A 18 9.71 6.28 33.75
C ALA A 18 10.82 6.40 34.83
N TYR A 19 10.47 6.19 36.09
CA TYR A 19 11.40 6.18 37.21
C TYR A 19 12.55 5.16 37.00
N TYR A 20 12.26 4.01 36.41
CA TYR A 20 13.26 2.97 36.13
C TYR A 20 14.00 3.15 34.81
N SER A 21 13.40 3.83 33.85
CA SER A 21 13.98 3.99 32.51
C SER A 21 14.70 5.31 32.30
N GLY A 22 14.52 6.30 33.19
CA GLY A 22 15.06 7.65 33.01
C GLY A 22 14.54 8.38 31.76
N ALA A 23 13.52 7.83 31.10
CA ALA A 23 12.98 8.38 29.88
C ALA A 23 12.02 9.55 30.17
N ASP A 24 12.37 10.75 29.73
CA ASP A 24 11.42 11.86 29.70
C ASP A 24 10.29 11.57 28.71
N GLN A 25 9.08 11.44 29.24
CA GLN A 25 7.86 11.15 28.49
C GLN A 25 7.29 12.48 27.93
N GLY A 26 8.06 13.19 27.11
CA GLY A 26 7.59 14.42 26.47
C GLY A 26 6.22 14.28 25.80
N SER A 27 5.50 15.38 25.66
CA SER A 27 4.17 15.43 25.02
C SER A 27 4.15 14.65 23.70
N ASP A 28 3.16 13.77 23.52
CA ASP A 28 2.99 12.96 22.29
C ASP A 28 2.89 13.83 21.03
N ALA A 29 2.26 15.00 21.15
CA ALA A 29 2.17 15.99 20.08
C ALA A 29 3.55 16.55 19.70
N LEU A 30 4.40 16.84 20.68
CA LEU A 30 5.75 17.33 20.46
C LEU A 30 6.63 16.28 19.77
N LEU A 31 6.57 15.04 20.23
CA LEU A 31 7.29 13.93 19.61
C LEU A 31 6.81 13.66 18.18
N SER A 32 5.51 13.69 17.94
CA SER A 32 4.96 13.55 16.59
C SER A 32 5.39 14.66 15.65
N ALA A 33 5.50 15.90 16.14
CA ALA A 33 6.04 17.02 15.37
C ALA A 33 7.53 16.83 15.07
N ALA A 34 8.31 16.38 16.05
CA ALA A 34 9.74 16.10 15.88
C ALA A 34 9.96 14.97 14.86
N PHE A 35 9.20 13.88 14.93
CA PHE A 35 9.30 12.78 13.99
C PHE A 35 8.99 13.21 12.55
N ARG A 36 7.91 13.99 12.35
CA ARG A 36 7.57 14.54 11.03
C ARG A 36 8.69 15.42 10.47
N ARG A 37 9.27 16.30 11.28
CA ARG A 37 10.39 17.17 10.87
C ARG A 37 11.66 16.41 10.52
N SER A 38 11.89 15.29 11.20
CA SER A 38 13.09 14.44 11.01
C SER A 38 12.90 13.34 9.96
N GLY A 39 11.73 13.27 9.31
CA GLY A 39 11.42 12.21 8.35
C GLY A 39 11.31 10.82 8.98
N VAL A 40 11.04 10.75 10.28
CA VAL A 40 10.85 9.49 11.02
C VAL A 40 9.40 9.05 10.90
N LEU A 41 9.20 7.86 10.34
CA LEU A 41 7.86 7.28 10.22
C LEU A 41 7.41 6.70 11.56
N ARG A 42 6.22 7.10 11.99
CA ARG A 42 5.58 6.60 13.21
C ARG A 42 4.50 5.59 12.85
N VAL A 43 4.43 4.50 13.59
CA VAL A 43 3.42 3.44 13.48
C VAL A 43 2.70 3.26 14.81
N GLY A 44 1.46 2.79 14.78
CA GLY A 44 0.63 2.57 15.96
C GLY A 44 0.78 1.17 16.56
N GLU A 45 1.22 0.20 15.77
CA GLU A 45 1.24 -1.22 16.12
C GLU A 45 2.57 -1.86 15.76
N VAL A 46 2.91 -2.95 16.47
CA VAL A 46 4.16 -3.71 16.26
C VAL A 46 4.18 -4.35 14.87
N GLU A 47 3.05 -4.88 14.42
CA GLU A 47 2.91 -5.48 13.10
C GLU A 47 3.19 -4.47 11.98
N GLN A 48 2.66 -3.26 12.10
CA GLN A 48 2.94 -2.16 11.16
C GLN A 48 4.44 -1.79 11.13
N LEU A 49 5.14 -1.91 12.29
CA LEU A 49 6.58 -1.65 12.33
C LEU A 49 7.35 -2.63 11.45
N PHE A 50 7.04 -3.92 11.54
CA PHE A 50 7.69 -4.95 10.72
C PHE A 50 7.32 -4.81 9.24
N SER A 51 6.04 -4.64 8.93
CA SER A 51 5.57 -4.43 7.55
C SER A 51 6.22 -3.22 6.89
N LEU A 52 6.32 -2.10 7.63
CA LEU A 52 6.97 -0.89 7.15
C LEU A 52 8.48 -1.08 6.95
N ALA A 53 9.15 -1.76 7.89
CA ALA A 53 10.59 -2.05 7.78
C ALA A 53 10.88 -2.95 6.56
N GLU A 54 10.04 -3.95 6.33
CA GLU A 54 10.15 -4.82 5.15
C GLU A 54 9.93 -4.05 3.85
N ALA A 55 8.86 -3.24 3.77
CA ALA A 55 8.57 -2.41 2.60
C ALA A 55 9.72 -1.46 2.29
N LEU A 56 10.25 -0.75 3.29
CA LEU A 56 11.38 0.18 3.12
C LEU A 56 12.70 -0.52 2.77
N GLY A 57 12.90 -1.74 3.23
CA GLY A 57 14.10 -2.52 2.95
C GLY A 57 14.10 -3.16 1.56
N LYS A 58 12.94 -3.51 1.04
CA LYS A 58 12.79 -4.26 -0.22
C LYS A 58 12.33 -3.42 -1.41
N GLN A 59 11.68 -2.29 -1.17
CA GLN A 59 11.08 -1.46 -2.21
C GLN A 59 11.81 -0.12 -2.37
N PRO A 60 11.86 0.43 -3.59
CA PRO A 60 12.36 1.79 -3.80
C PRO A 60 11.43 2.81 -3.12
N ARG A 61 11.97 3.97 -2.77
CA ARG A 61 11.15 5.08 -2.26
C ARG A 61 10.32 5.68 -3.40
N PRO A 62 9.00 5.88 -3.21
CA PRO A 62 8.17 6.59 -4.16
C PRO A 62 8.61 8.06 -4.27
N ARG A 63 8.31 8.69 -5.40
CA ARG A 63 8.58 10.13 -5.62
C ARG A 63 7.50 11.05 -5.10
N GLY A 64 6.32 10.52 -4.87
CA GLY A 64 5.15 11.27 -4.42
C GLY A 64 4.11 10.36 -3.77
N PRO A 65 2.95 10.92 -3.41
CA PRO A 65 1.91 10.23 -2.66
C PRO A 65 0.90 9.46 -3.53
N ARG A 66 1.05 9.48 -4.87
CA ARG A 66 0.05 8.99 -5.83
C ARG A 66 0.20 7.49 -6.05
N LEU A 67 -0.79 6.72 -5.59
CA LEU A 67 -0.81 5.27 -5.69
C LEU A 67 -1.85 4.80 -6.69
N ALA A 68 -1.48 3.91 -7.60
CA ALA A 68 -2.43 3.12 -8.37
C ALA A 68 -2.74 1.82 -7.60
N ILE A 69 -4.00 1.43 -7.58
CA ILE A 69 -4.48 0.21 -6.92
C ILE A 69 -5.06 -0.71 -8.00
N VAL A 70 -4.54 -1.93 -8.09
CA VAL A 70 -5.01 -2.95 -9.03
C VAL A 70 -5.57 -4.11 -8.23
N SER A 71 -6.83 -4.48 -8.46
CA SER A 71 -7.49 -5.56 -7.72
C SER A 71 -8.44 -6.35 -8.62
N ASN A 72 -8.61 -7.65 -8.34
CA ASN A 72 -9.61 -8.49 -8.98
C ASN A 72 -10.98 -8.45 -8.26
N ALA A 73 -11.15 -7.54 -7.31
CA ALA A 73 -12.40 -7.35 -6.58
C ALA A 73 -12.54 -5.90 -6.10
N ALA A 74 -13.73 -5.35 -6.21
CA ALA A 74 -14.02 -3.96 -5.84
C ALA A 74 -13.78 -3.69 -4.34
N GLY A 75 -14.20 -4.60 -3.45
CA GLY A 75 -14.09 -4.42 -1.99
C GLY A 75 -12.68 -4.11 -1.49
N PRO A 76 -11.68 -4.96 -1.76
CA PRO A 76 -10.29 -4.68 -1.42
C PRO A 76 -9.75 -3.38 -2.00
N GLY A 77 -10.12 -3.04 -3.24
CA GLY A 77 -9.73 -1.78 -3.87
C GLY A 77 -10.26 -0.56 -3.12
N ILE A 78 -11.53 -0.60 -2.69
CA ILE A 78 -12.17 0.47 -1.91
C ILE A 78 -11.52 0.60 -0.52
N LEU A 79 -11.33 -0.52 0.19
CA LEU A 79 -10.67 -0.52 1.50
C LEU A 79 -9.24 0.04 1.44
N ALA A 80 -8.51 -0.33 0.39
CA ALA A 80 -7.16 0.20 0.17
C ALA A 80 -7.18 1.71 -0.14
N THR A 81 -8.20 2.19 -0.85
CA THR A 81 -8.41 3.62 -1.11
C THR A 81 -8.66 4.40 0.19
N ASP A 82 -9.56 3.90 1.05
CA ASP A 82 -9.85 4.53 2.33
C ASP A 82 -8.61 4.59 3.23
N ALA A 83 -7.84 3.51 3.29
CA ALA A 83 -6.59 3.46 4.04
C ALA A 83 -5.52 4.43 3.47
N LEU A 84 -5.39 4.50 2.14
CA LEU A 84 -4.47 5.41 1.47
C LEU A 84 -4.78 6.87 1.79
N VAL A 85 -6.03 7.28 1.55
CA VAL A 85 -6.47 8.67 1.75
C VAL A 85 -6.45 9.03 3.24
N GLY A 86 -6.89 8.13 4.11
CA GLY A 86 -6.80 8.30 5.57
C GLY A 86 -5.36 8.44 6.07
N GLY A 87 -4.39 7.81 5.39
CA GLY A 87 -2.96 7.95 5.65
C GLY A 87 -2.30 9.18 5.02
N GLY A 88 -3.05 10.02 4.29
CA GLY A 88 -2.54 11.20 3.60
C GLY A 88 -1.92 10.95 2.23
N GLY A 89 -2.15 9.76 1.65
CA GLY A 89 -1.82 9.46 0.27
C GLY A 89 -2.91 9.89 -0.71
N GLU A 90 -2.67 9.71 -1.98
CA GLU A 90 -3.57 10.12 -3.07
C GLU A 90 -3.75 8.97 -4.07
N LEU A 91 -4.95 8.83 -4.62
CA LEU A 91 -5.15 7.98 -5.80
C LEU A 91 -4.48 8.61 -7.02
N ALA A 92 -3.67 7.84 -7.74
CA ALA A 92 -3.06 8.30 -8.97
C ALA A 92 -4.16 8.62 -10.01
N PRO A 93 -4.17 9.83 -10.61
CA PRO A 93 -5.06 10.14 -11.71
C PRO A 93 -4.48 9.50 -12.99
N LEU A 94 -4.98 8.32 -13.37
CA LEU A 94 -4.48 7.61 -14.55
C LEU A 94 -4.65 8.45 -15.83
N GLY A 95 -3.58 8.56 -16.60
CA GLY A 95 -3.56 9.30 -17.85
C GLY A 95 -4.44 8.67 -18.94
N ALA A 96 -4.85 9.47 -19.93
CA ALA A 96 -5.73 9.02 -21.00
C ALA A 96 -5.17 7.84 -21.81
N ASP A 97 -3.84 7.75 -21.94
CA ASP A 97 -3.18 6.65 -22.63
C ASP A 97 -3.30 5.35 -21.83
N SER A 98 -3.04 5.40 -20.53
CA SER A 98 -3.19 4.26 -19.62
C SER A 98 -4.65 3.79 -19.57
N LEU A 99 -5.61 4.69 -19.50
CA LEU A 99 -7.04 4.34 -19.54
C LEU A 99 -7.42 3.64 -20.85
N ARG A 100 -6.93 4.12 -22.01
CA ARG A 100 -7.18 3.44 -23.30
C ARG A 100 -6.56 2.04 -23.37
N GLU A 101 -5.36 1.87 -22.83
CA GLU A 101 -4.72 0.54 -22.80
C GLU A 101 -5.48 -0.40 -21.87
N LEU A 102 -5.95 0.08 -20.70
CA LEU A 102 -6.77 -0.69 -19.79
C LEU A 102 -8.15 -1.02 -20.41
N ASP A 103 -8.77 -0.09 -21.13
CA ASP A 103 -10.03 -0.33 -21.86
C ASP A 103 -9.87 -1.42 -22.93
N ALA A 104 -8.72 -1.50 -23.58
CA ALA A 104 -8.42 -2.54 -24.56
C ALA A 104 -8.10 -3.90 -23.92
N LEU A 105 -7.60 -3.91 -22.69
CA LEU A 105 -7.20 -5.11 -21.95
C LEU A 105 -8.38 -5.73 -21.18
N LEU A 106 -9.21 -4.89 -20.56
CA LEU A 106 -10.21 -5.28 -19.56
C LEU A 106 -11.61 -5.42 -20.17
N PRO A 107 -12.49 -6.22 -19.54
CA PRO A 107 -13.90 -6.29 -19.96
C PRO A 107 -14.59 -4.92 -19.86
N PRO A 108 -15.61 -4.64 -20.69
CA PRO A 108 -16.25 -3.30 -20.76
C PRO A 108 -16.92 -2.82 -19.46
N TYR A 109 -17.05 -3.65 -18.48
CA TYR A 109 -17.63 -3.34 -17.15
C TYR A 109 -16.60 -3.19 -16.04
N TRP A 110 -15.30 -2.99 -16.38
CA TRP A 110 -14.29 -2.64 -15.38
C TRP A 110 -14.52 -1.22 -14.83
N SER A 111 -13.81 -0.82 -13.79
CA SER A 111 -14.05 0.44 -13.06
C SER A 111 -13.80 1.73 -13.86
N HIS A 112 -13.14 1.68 -15.02
CA HIS A 112 -12.71 2.83 -15.86
C HIS A 112 -11.97 3.92 -15.09
N GLY A 113 -11.24 3.54 -14.04
CA GLY A 113 -10.50 4.47 -13.19
C GLY A 113 -9.63 3.75 -12.16
N ASN A 114 -9.11 4.52 -11.22
CA ASN A 114 -8.37 4.01 -10.08
C ASN A 114 -9.26 4.03 -8.82
N PRO A 115 -9.45 2.92 -8.12
CA PRO A 115 -8.86 1.59 -8.28
C PRO A 115 -9.20 0.90 -9.60
N VAL A 116 -8.21 0.24 -10.20
CA VAL A 116 -8.36 -0.57 -11.40
C VAL A 116 -8.93 -1.93 -11.01
N ASP A 117 -10.25 -2.13 -11.21
CA ASP A 117 -10.89 -3.42 -11.01
C ASP A 117 -10.70 -4.28 -12.27
N ILE A 118 -9.76 -5.24 -12.19
CA ILE A 118 -9.44 -6.14 -13.31
C ILE A 118 -10.38 -7.34 -13.41
N VAL A 119 -11.42 -7.35 -12.59
CA VAL A 119 -12.50 -8.33 -12.53
C VAL A 119 -12.09 -9.71 -11.97
N ALA A 120 -13.07 -10.40 -11.36
CA ALA A 120 -12.88 -11.62 -10.55
C ALA A 120 -12.28 -12.82 -11.30
N ASP A 121 -12.35 -12.87 -12.63
CA ASP A 121 -11.80 -13.93 -13.46
C ASP A 121 -10.38 -13.63 -13.97
N ALA A 122 -9.73 -12.60 -13.43
CA ALA A 122 -8.39 -12.19 -13.84
C ALA A 122 -7.36 -13.31 -13.62
N ASP A 123 -6.66 -13.66 -14.69
CA ASP A 123 -5.53 -14.55 -14.69
C ASP A 123 -4.20 -13.81 -14.40
N PRO A 124 -3.09 -14.53 -14.19
CA PRO A 124 -1.78 -13.93 -13.94
C PRO A 124 -1.30 -12.95 -15.03
N GLU A 125 -1.63 -13.21 -16.29
CA GLU A 125 -1.24 -12.35 -17.41
C GLU A 125 -1.99 -11.01 -17.38
N ARG A 126 -3.30 -11.04 -17.12
CA ARG A 126 -4.11 -9.82 -16.96
C ARG A 126 -3.61 -8.97 -15.81
N TYR A 127 -3.26 -9.59 -14.66
CA TYR A 127 -2.63 -8.90 -13.54
C TYR A 127 -1.34 -8.21 -13.97
N ALA A 128 -0.41 -8.94 -14.59
CA ALA A 128 0.87 -8.41 -15.01
C ALA A 128 0.73 -7.24 -15.99
N ARG A 129 -0.15 -7.38 -16.98
CA ARG A 129 -0.40 -6.33 -17.98
C ARG A 129 -1.04 -5.08 -17.36
N ALA A 130 -2.05 -5.24 -16.51
CA ALA A 130 -2.68 -4.09 -15.85
C ALA A 130 -1.68 -3.36 -14.94
N VAL A 131 -0.87 -4.10 -14.17
CA VAL A 131 0.18 -3.52 -13.32
C VAL A 131 1.24 -2.83 -14.17
N GLU A 132 1.68 -3.40 -15.30
CA GLU A 132 2.65 -2.78 -16.20
C GLU A 132 2.13 -1.45 -16.76
N ILE A 133 0.87 -1.39 -17.18
CA ILE A 133 0.25 -0.16 -17.70
C ILE A 133 0.30 0.94 -16.63
N VAL A 134 -0.21 0.67 -15.41
CA VAL A 134 -0.24 1.70 -14.36
C VAL A 134 1.15 2.05 -13.82
N LEU A 135 2.12 1.13 -13.87
CA LEU A 135 3.52 1.41 -13.54
C LEU A 135 4.18 2.37 -14.52
N ASN A 136 3.83 2.28 -15.81
CA ASN A 136 4.37 3.14 -16.84
C ASN A 136 3.67 4.50 -16.91
N ASP A 137 2.53 4.66 -16.25
CA ASP A 137 1.81 5.93 -16.17
C ASP A 137 2.66 6.99 -15.44
N PRO A 138 2.90 8.17 -16.02
CA PRO A 138 3.73 9.22 -15.42
C PRO A 138 3.14 9.80 -14.13
N ASP A 139 1.83 9.70 -13.96
CA ASP A 139 1.11 10.22 -12.79
C ASP A 139 1.02 9.23 -11.64
N THR A 140 1.58 8.04 -11.78
CA THR A 140 1.68 7.02 -10.73
C THR A 140 3.05 7.05 -10.05
N ASP A 141 3.09 7.10 -8.71
CA ASP A 141 4.32 7.06 -7.91
C ASP A 141 4.59 5.69 -7.30
N GLY A 142 3.59 4.81 -7.25
CA GLY A 142 3.69 3.44 -6.79
C GLY A 142 2.42 2.63 -7.10
N VAL A 143 2.48 1.32 -6.96
CA VAL A 143 1.36 0.42 -7.23
C VAL A 143 1.11 -0.52 -6.06
N LEU A 144 -0.15 -0.65 -5.66
CA LEU A 144 -0.63 -1.70 -4.78
C LEU A 144 -1.43 -2.72 -5.59
N VAL A 145 -1.04 -3.97 -5.50
CA VAL A 145 -1.78 -5.10 -6.07
C VAL A 145 -2.54 -5.79 -4.94
N ALA A 146 -3.86 -5.86 -5.02
CA ALA A 146 -4.70 -6.59 -4.10
C ALA A 146 -5.30 -7.81 -4.82
N LEU A 147 -5.01 -9.02 -4.33
CA LEU A 147 -5.55 -10.25 -4.85
C LEU A 147 -6.51 -10.84 -3.84
N ALA A 148 -7.81 -10.86 -4.18
CA ALA A 148 -8.83 -11.55 -3.42
C ALA A 148 -9.02 -12.98 -3.97
N PRO A 149 -9.16 -14.00 -3.12
CA PRO A 149 -9.35 -15.38 -3.56
C PRO A 149 -10.70 -15.50 -4.28
N GLN A 150 -10.66 -16.02 -5.49
CA GLN A 150 -11.81 -16.33 -6.33
C GLN A 150 -11.63 -17.75 -6.88
N VAL A 151 -12.71 -18.34 -7.41
CA VAL A 151 -12.68 -19.74 -7.91
C VAL A 151 -11.59 -19.97 -8.98
N ARG A 152 -11.25 -18.95 -9.75
CA ARG A 152 -10.27 -19.03 -10.86
C ARG A 152 -8.94 -18.34 -10.55
N THR A 153 -8.72 -17.91 -9.32
CA THR A 153 -7.50 -17.21 -8.93
C THR A 153 -6.32 -18.18 -8.87
N ASP A 154 -5.21 -17.78 -9.48
CA ASP A 154 -3.90 -18.42 -9.34
C ASP A 154 -2.92 -17.48 -8.63
N PRO A 155 -2.84 -17.51 -7.28
CA PRO A 155 -1.95 -16.63 -6.53
C PRO A 155 -0.48 -16.84 -6.86
N THR A 156 -0.05 -18.10 -7.00
CA THR A 156 1.36 -18.43 -7.29
C THR A 156 1.77 -17.96 -8.68
N GLY A 157 0.95 -18.24 -9.69
CA GLY A 157 1.17 -17.74 -11.05
C GLY A 157 1.17 -16.23 -11.11
N THR A 158 0.24 -15.57 -10.39
CA THR A 158 0.18 -14.11 -10.30
C THR A 158 1.44 -13.52 -9.65
N ALA A 159 1.90 -14.10 -8.54
CA ALA A 159 3.14 -13.69 -7.89
C ALA A 159 4.35 -13.82 -8.82
N GLY A 160 4.45 -14.94 -9.54
CA GLY A 160 5.50 -15.17 -10.54
C GLY A 160 5.46 -14.15 -11.69
N ALA A 161 4.28 -13.89 -12.23
CA ALA A 161 4.09 -12.91 -13.31
C ALA A 161 4.46 -11.48 -12.87
N LEU A 162 4.04 -11.08 -11.66
CA LEU A 162 4.39 -9.78 -11.07
C LEU A 162 5.90 -9.66 -10.78
N ALA A 163 6.54 -10.74 -10.32
CA ALA A 163 7.97 -10.76 -10.04
C ALA A 163 8.82 -10.62 -11.33
N ALA A 164 8.32 -11.09 -12.47
CA ALA A 164 8.96 -11.00 -13.77
C ALA A 164 8.88 -9.61 -14.41
N LEU A 165 8.03 -8.71 -13.91
CA LEU A 165 7.86 -7.36 -14.47
C LEU A 165 9.14 -6.54 -14.37
N LYS A 166 9.45 -5.81 -15.43
CA LYS A 166 10.48 -4.78 -15.42
C LYS A 166 9.97 -3.58 -14.64
N ARG A 167 10.54 -3.33 -13.47
CA ARG A 167 10.08 -2.25 -12.57
C ARG A 167 10.95 -1.01 -12.72
N PRO A 168 10.33 0.19 -12.81
CA PRO A 168 11.06 1.43 -12.65
C PRO A 168 11.75 1.49 -11.28
N ARG A 169 12.98 2.00 -11.22
CA ARG A 169 13.79 2.03 -9.99
C ARG A 169 13.23 2.92 -8.86
N ASN A 170 12.20 3.67 -9.13
CA ASN A 170 11.65 4.69 -8.23
C ASN A 170 10.14 4.52 -7.97
N LYS A 171 9.54 3.43 -8.42
CA LYS A 171 8.13 3.12 -8.17
C LYS A 171 8.03 1.79 -7.41
N PRO A 172 7.63 1.80 -6.14
CA PRO A 172 7.39 0.57 -5.39
C PRO A 172 6.18 -0.19 -5.95
N VAL A 173 6.26 -1.50 -5.88
CA VAL A 173 5.13 -2.41 -6.13
C VAL A 173 4.92 -3.23 -4.89
N LEU A 174 3.81 -3.01 -4.22
CA LEU A 174 3.38 -3.76 -3.06
C LEU A 174 2.28 -4.74 -3.47
N ALA A 175 2.25 -5.91 -2.87
CA ALA A 175 1.20 -6.90 -3.12
C ALA A 175 0.61 -7.38 -1.80
N SER A 176 -0.73 -7.46 -1.75
CA SER A 176 -1.50 -8.03 -0.67
C SER A 176 -2.34 -9.17 -1.24
N PHE A 177 -1.98 -10.40 -0.90
CA PHE A 177 -2.74 -11.58 -1.29
C PHE A 177 -3.59 -12.01 -0.11
N MET A 178 -4.90 -11.92 -0.28
CA MET A 178 -5.87 -12.23 0.76
C MET A 178 -6.22 -13.71 0.73
N GLY A 179 -6.57 -14.25 1.91
CA GLY A 179 -6.98 -15.64 2.04
C GLY A 179 -5.81 -16.57 2.32
N GLY A 180 -6.10 -17.58 3.11
CA GLY A 180 -5.23 -18.45 3.84
C GLY A 180 -3.99 -18.99 3.14
N ASP A 181 -3.25 -19.71 3.93
CA ASP A 181 -1.96 -20.31 3.60
C ASP A 181 -1.99 -21.03 2.25
N ALA A 182 -1.30 -20.45 1.28
CA ALA A 182 -0.97 -21.12 0.05
C ALA A 182 0.41 -21.78 0.19
#